data_789b71c7d316626db06cde528a7dfb53
#
_entry.id   789b71c7d316626db06cde528a7dfb53
#
_cell.length_a   1.000
_cell.length_b   1.000
_cell.length_c   1.000
_cell.angle_alpha   90.00
_cell.angle_beta   90.00
_cell.angle_gamma   90.00
#
_symmetry.space_group_name_H-M   'P 1'
#
loop_
_entity.id
_entity.type
_entity.pdbx_description
1 polymer ?
#
loop_
_entity_poly.entity_id
_entity_poly.type
_entity_poly.pdbx_seq_one_letter_code
_entity_poly.pdbx_strand_id
1 'polypeptide(L)'
;LSQAIGVINSSNCFLFSGDIDPDSVGSMLSLSLYLNQLDKKVFLVIPDTLGDNLDFFEKIIKYNSISILRNQEAIAAVKDEIETIIFCDTANTKLVPFYPFISECILSKKPKVIEIDHHFGADSEELTDYGIKLFRNANANTEIIGTILETLHDKNLQGPNPFSQRNIILGLITGMLGDTVGGKVIHYQEDYDYWMEKLGEQLKEITRWRGADDKRG
;
A
#
# COMPACT_ATOMS: atom_id res chain seq x y z
N LEU A 1 10.75 0.25 11.49
CA LEU A 1 9.89 1.36 11.06
C LEU A 1 10.72 2.62 10.76
N SER A 2 11.56 3.12 11.67
CA SER A 2 12.31 4.38 11.47
C SER A 2 13.18 4.39 10.21
N GLN A 3 13.85 3.28 9.89
CA GLN A 3 14.64 3.15 8.66
C GLN A 3 13.75 3.21 7.41
N ALA A 4 12.61 2.50 7.41
CA ALA A 4 11.66 2.53 6.30
C ALA A 4 11.13 3.95 6.05
N ILE A 5 10.75 4.66 7.11
CA ILE A 5 10.31 6.07 7.03
C ILE A 5 11.42 6.96 6.46
N GLY A 6 12.68 6.75 6.86
CA GLY A 6 13.84 7.49 6.33
C GLY A 6 14.01 7.28 4.82
N VAL A 7 13.87 6.04 4.34
CA VAL A 7 13.92 5.70 2.92
C VAL A 7 12.76 6.33 2.16
N ILE A 8 11.53 6.22 2.69
CA ILE A 8 10.33 6.82 2.06
C ILE A 8 10.49 8.34 1.91
N ASN A 9 10.96 9.02 2.96
CA ASN A 9 11.15 10.47 2.91
C ASN A 9 12.23 10.91 1.92
N SER A 10 13.31 10.14 1.79
CA SER A 10 14.46 10.47 0.94
C SER A 10 14.33 10.06 -0.52
N SER A 11 13.31 9.31 -0.89
CA SER A 11 13.08 8.84 -2.26
C SER A 11 11.94 9.60 -2.94
N ASN A 12 12.03 9.75 -4.26
CA ASN A 12 11.04 10.49 -5.06
C ASN A 12 10.32 9.62 -6.09
N CYS A 13 10.83 8.42 -6.38
CA CYS A 13 10.23 7.52 -7.35
C CYS A 13 10.15 6.09 -6.81
N PHE A 14 8.94 5.54 -6.80
CA PHE A 14 8.62 4.27 -6.15
C PHE A 14 7.98 3.29 -7.12
N LEU A 15 8.36 2.01 -7.00
CA LEU A 15 7.65 0.89 -7.58
C LEU A 15 7.01 0.08 -6.45
N PHE A 16 5.70 -0.16 -6.56
CA PHE A 16 4.97 -1.04 -5.66
C PHE A 16 4.66 -2.35 -6.33
N SER A 17 4.84 -3.45 -5.63
CA SER A 17 4.43 -4.78 -6.05
C SER A 17 4.08 -5.65 -4.85
N GLY A 18 3.30 -6.71 -5.06
CA GLY A 18 2.86 -7.64 -4.03
C GLY A 18 1.92 -8.68 -4.63
N ASP A 19 1.25 -9.46 -3.81
CA ASP A 19 0.18 -10.34 -4.25
C ASP A 19 -1.00 -9.51 -4.79
N ILE A 20 -1.92 -10.15 -5.52
CA ILE A 20 -3.10 -9.47 -6.10
C ILE A 20 -4.35 -9.93 -5.36
N ASP A 21 -4.43 -9.57 -4.09
CA ASP A 21 -5.56 -9.80 -3.21
C ASP A 21 -6.03 -8.49 -2.55
N PRO A 22 -7.12 -8.49 -1.77
CA PRO A 22 -7.64 -7.27 -1.15
C PRO A 22 -6.67 -6.56 -0.22
N ASP A 23 -5.86 -7.28 0.56
CA ASP A 23 -4.94 -6.68 1.52
C ASP A 23 -3.70 -6.11 0.84
N SER A 24 -3.09 -6.85 -0.07
CA SER A 24 -1.97 -6.38 -0.86
C SER A 24 -2.33 -5.15 -1.71
N VAL A 25 -3.45 -5.22 -2.46
CA VAL A 25 -3.90 -4.11 -3.30
C VAL A 25 -4.31 -2.91 -2.45
N GLY A 26 -5.01 -3.13 -1.33
CA GLY A 26 -5.34 -2.08 -0.37
C GLY A 26 -4.13 -1.40 0.23
N SER A 27 -3.10 -2.19 0.57
CA SER A 27 -1.80 -1.73 1.06
C SER A 27 -1.07 -0.87 0.03
N MET A 28 -0.90 -1.38 -1.18
CA MET A 28 -0.26 -0.64 -2.28
C MET A 28 -1.01 0.65 -2.60
N LEU A 29 -2.34 0.60 -2.71
CA LEU A 29 -3.16 1.77 -2.99
C LEU A 29 -3.00 2.85 -1.92
N SER A 30 -3.18 2.49 -0.65
CA SER A 30 -3.21 3.45 0.45
C SER A 30 -1.90 4.21 0.58
N LEU A 31 -0.77 3.51 0.53
CA LEU A 31 0.54 4.15 0.64
C LEU A 31 0.89 4.93 -0.64
N SER A 32 0.62 4.38 -1.82
CA SER A 32 0.89 5.05 -3.09
C SER A 32 0.08 6.35 -3.26
N LEU A 33 -1.19 6.37 -2.86
CA LEU A 33 -2.01 7.59 -2.86
C LEU A 33 -1.41 8.67 -1.96
N TYR A 34 -0.97 8.31 -0.77
CA TYR A 34 -0.35 9.27 0.14
C TYR A 34 0.96 9.83 -0.43
N LEU A 35 1.82 8.97 -0.97
CA LEU A 35 3.07 9.41 -1.59
C LEU A 35 2.83 10.29 -2.82
N ASN A 36 1.82 9.97 -3.62
CA ASN A 36 1.43 10.80 -4.77
C ASN A 36 0.96 12.20 -4.34
N GLN A 37 0.27 12.33 -3.20
CA GLN A 37 -0.12 13.63 -2.63
C GLN A 37 1.07 14.44 -2.09
N LEU A 38 2.20 13.77 -1.83
CA LEU A 38 3.47 14.41 -1.47
C LEU A 38 4.37 14.68 -2.70
N ASP A 39 3.77 14.73 -3.89
CA ASP A 39 4.44 14.95 -5.18
C ASP A 39 5.52 13.91 -5.51
N LYS A 40 5.43 12.69 -4.95
CA LYS A 40 6.31 11.58 -5.27
C LYS A 40 5.75 10.77 -6.43
N LYS A 41 6.62 10.34 -7.33
CA LYS A 41 6.25 9.50 -8.47
C LYS A 41 6.04 8.06 -8.01
N VAL A 42 4.92 7.46 -8.39
CA VAL A 42 4.57 6.09 -7.98
C VAL A 42 4.08 5.26 -9.15
N PHE A 43 4.50 4.00 -9.18
CA PHE A 43 4.11 2.98 -10.14
C PHE A 43 3.59 1.75 -9.39
N LEU A 44 2.51 1.15 -9.87
CA LEU A 44 1.94 -0.08 -9.30
C LEU A 44 2.05 -1.21 -10.32
N VAL A 45 2.59 -2.35 -9.92
CA VAL A 45 2.62 -3.56 -10.75
C VAL A 45 1.34 -4.35 -10.51
N ILE A 46 0.42 -4.30 -11.46
CA ILE A 46 -0.85 -5.04 -11.45
C ILE A 46 -1.03 -5.62 -12.85
N PRO A 47 -0.72 -6.92 -13.07
CA PRO A 47 -0.64 -7.51 -14.41
C PRO A 47 -2.00 -7.59 -15.13
N ASP A 48 -3.04 -7.94 -14.40
CA ASP A 48 -4.39 -8.11 -14.92
C ASP A 48 -5.33 -7.03 -14.41
N THR A 49 -6.54 -6.96 -14.94
CA THR A 49 -7.61 -6.16 -14.35
C THR A 49 -7.99 -6.76 -13.01
N LEU A 50 -8.19 -5.89 -12.03
CA LEU A 50 -8.71 -6.31 -10.72
C LEU A 50 -10.12 -6.85 -10.90
N GLY A 51 -10.43 -7.98 -10.23
CA GLY A 51 -11.74 -8.60 -10.28
C GLY A 51 -12.85 -7.66 -9.81
N ASP A 52 -14.11 -8.00 -10.10
CA ASP A 52 -15.30 -7.15 -9.86
C ASP A 52 -15.39 -6.54 -8.44
N ASN A 53 -14.86 -7.25 -7.45
CA ASN A 53 -14.85 -6.77 -6.07
C ASN A 53 -13.81 -5.67 -5.79
N LEU A 54 -12.81 -5.51 -6.65
CA LEU A 54 -11.69 -4.57 -6.50
C LEU A 54 -11.58 -3.58 -7.68
N ASP A 55 -12.47 -3.64 -8.66
CA ASP A 55 -12.45 -2.79 -9.87
C ASP A 55 -12.48 -1.28 -9.52
N PHE A 56 -13.11 -0.93 -8.41
CA PHE A 56 -13.15 0.45 -7.93
C PHE A 56 -11.75 1.00 -7.58
N PHE A 57 -10.79 0.15 -7.21
CA PHE A 57 -9.42 0.57 -6.98
C PHE A 57 -8.74 1.03 -8.26
N GLU A 58 -8.98 0.38 -9.40
CA GLU A 58 -8.44 0.85 -10.68
C GLU A 58 -8.95 2.24 -11.04
N LYS A 59 -10.23 2.52 -10.76
CA LYS A 59 -10.85 3.83 -10.98
C LYS A 59 -10.19 4.91 -10.11
N ILE A 60 -9.90 4.58 -8.83
CA ILE A 60 -9.18 5.47 -7.91
C ILE A 60 -7.75 5.73 -8.39
N ILE A 61 -7.02 4.69 -8.76
CA ILE A 61 -5.65 4.78 -9.27
C ILE A 61 -5.59 5.68 -10.50
N LYS A 62 -6.47 5.42 -11.46
CA LYS A 62 -6.57 6.20 -12.70
C LYS A 62 -6.96 7.67 -12.44
N TYR A 63 -7.91 7.92 -11.56
CA TYR A 63 -8.34 9.27 -11.19
C TYR A 63 -7.19 10.10 -10.60
N ASN A 64 -6.29 9.46 -9.83
CA ASN A 64 -5.14 10.10 -9.22
C ASN A 64 -3.90 10.13 -10.13
N SER A 65 -4.05 9.76 -11.42
CA SER A 65 -2.96 9.73 -12.39
C SER A 65 -1.75 8.86 -11.98
N ILE A 66 -2.00 7.84 -11.17
CA ILE A 66 -0.99 6.83 -10.80
C ILE A 66 -0.89 5.82 -11.94
N SER A 67 0.33 5.47 -12.34
CA SER A 67 0.56 4.55 -13.44
C SER A 67 0.52 3.09 -12.98
N ILE A 68 -0.28 2.28 -13.68
CA ILE A 68 -0.28 0.81 -13.53
C ILE A 68 0.62 0.21 -14.60
N LEU A 69 1.56 -0.63 -14.18
CA LEU A 69 2.46 -1.40 -15.04
C LEU A 69 1.92 -2.82 -15.18
N ARG A 70 1.47 -3.19 -16.37
CA ARG A 70 0.75 -4.44 -16.60
C ARG A 70 1.58 -5.54 -17.24
N ASN A 71 2.79 -5.21 -17.70
CA ASN A 71 3.67 -6.14 -18.38
C ASN A 71 5.14 -5.74 -18.23
N GLN A 72 6.04 -6.61 -18.66
CA GLN A 72 7.47 -6.41 -18.55
C GLN A 72 7.98 -5.21 -19.36
N GLU A 73 7.37 -4.92 -20.51
CA GLU A 73 7.70 -3.78 -21.35
C GLU A 73 7.42 -2.45 -20.63
N ALA A 74 6.27 -2.36 -19.94
CA ALA A 74 5.93 -1.19 -19.14
C ALA A 74 6.89 -1.00 -17.96
N ILE A 75 7.29 -2.09 -17.28
CA ILE A 75 8.29 -2.06 -16.21
C ILE A 75 9.65 -1.63 -16.77
N ALA A 76 10.07 -2.18 -17.92
CA ALA A 76 11.32 -1.84 -18.57
C ALA A 76 11.42 -0.36 -18.94
N ALA A 77 10.30 0.25 -19.33
CA ALA A 77 10.25 1.67 -19.72
C ALA A 77 10.56 2.64 -18.56
N VAL A 78 10.31 2.22 -17.31
CA VAL A 78 10.47 3.08 -16.11
C VAL A 78 11.59 2.61 -15.17
N LYS A 79 12.22 1.48 -15.44
CA LYS A 79 13.20 0.83 -14.54
C LYS A 79 14.35 1.71 -14.06
N ASP A 80 14.77 2.65 -14.89
CA ASP A 80 15.90 3.54 -14.59
C ASP A 80 15.50 4.75 -13.72
N GLU A 81 14.20 4.98 -13.55
CA GLU A 81 13.66 6.03 -12.68
C GLU A 81 13.44 5.52 -11.24
N ILE A 82 13.34 4.20 -11.04
CA ILE A 82 12.97 3.61 -9.75
C ILE A 82 14.11 3.79 -8.74
N GLU A 83 13.84 4.55 -7.68
CA GLU A 83 14.76 4.74 -6.54
C GLU A 83 14.49 3.73 -5.43
N THR A 84 13.22 3.39 -5.22
CA THR A 84 12.78 2.50 -4.14
C THR A 84 11.71 1.54 -4.63
N ILE A 85 11.85 0.26 -4.28
CA ILE A 85 10.79 -0.74 -4.44
C ILE A 85 10.15 -0.99 -3.07
N ILE A 86 8.82 -1.01 -3.03
CA ILE A 86 8.05 -1.41 -1.86
C ILE A 86 7.26 -2.66 -2.22
N PHE A 87 7.61 -3.77 -1.59
CA PHE A 87 6.82 -5.00 -1.65
C PHE A 87 5.82 -5.00 -0.50
N CYS A 88 4.55 -5.22 -0.82
CA CYS A 88 3.46 -5.23 0.14
C CYS A 88 2.81 -6.60 0.17
N ASP A 89 2.66 -7.15 1.39
CA ASP A 89 1.79 -8.28 1.66
C ASP A 89 2.05 -9.46 0.72
N THR A 90 3.22 -10.05 0.86
CA THR A 90 3.58 -11.20 0.02
C THR A 90 4.55 -12.12 0.73
N ALA A 91 4.12 -13.37 0.90
CA ALA A 91 4.88 -14.38 1.64
C ALA A 91 6.15 -14.83 0.90
N ASN A 92 6.20 -14.74 -0.43
CA ASN A 92 7.35 -15.23 -1.19
C ASN A 92 7.39 -14.65 -2.62
N THR A 93 8.50 -14.89 -3.29
CA THR A 93 8.78 -14.38 -4.64
C THR A 93 7.83 -14.87 -5.73
N LYS A 94 7.15 -16.01 -5.52
CA LYS A 94 6.23 -16.61 -6.50
C LYS A 94 4.92 -15.84 -6.60
N LEU A 95 4.55 -15.15 -5.54
CA LEU A 95 3.33 -14.34 -5.47
C LEU A 95 3.53 -12.93 -6.06
N VAL A 96 4.78 -12.50 -6.25
CA VAL A 96 5.09 -11.19 -6.83
C VAL A 96 5.03 -11.25 -8.35
N PRO A 97 4.13 -10.50 -9.00
CA PRO A 97 4.04 -10.45 -10.45
C PRO A 97 5.36 -10.01 -11.08
N PHE A 98 5.81 -10.75 -12.10
CA PHE A 98 7.03 -10.48 -12.85
C PHE A 98 8.32 -10.46 -12.01
N TYR A 99 8.35 -11.12 -10.84
CA TYR A 99 9.51 -11.06 -9.95
C TYR A 99 10.84 -11.41 -10.63
N PRO A 100 10.97 -12.48 -11.45
CA PRO A 100 12.22 -12.77 -12.13
C PRO A 100 12.72 -11.60 -12.99
N PHE A 101 11.82 -10.93 -13.70
CA PHE A 101 12.14 -9.76 -14.52
C PHE A 101 12.53 -8.55 -13.67
N ILE A 102 11.78 -8.26 -12.59
CA ILE A 102 12.10 -7.18 -11.64
C ILE A 102 13.47 -7.45 -11.00
N SER A 103 13.74 -8.69 -10.63
CA SER A 103 15.02 -9.09 -10.03
C SER A 103 16.19 -8.83 -10.99
N GLU A 104 16.05 -9.22 -12.25
CA GLU A 104 17.11 -9.06 -13.25
C GLU A 104 17.33 -7.58 -13.62
N CYS A 105 16.25 -6.84 -13.91
CA CYS A 105 16.38 -5.52 -14.51
C CYS A 105 16.41 -4.35 -13.52
N ILE A 106 15.91 -4.53 -12.28
CA ILE A 106 15.85 -3.48 -11.26
C ILE A 106 16.66 -3.86 -10.02
N LEU A 107 16.36 -5.00 -9.35
CA LEU A 107 17.02 -5.38 -8.11
C LEU A 107 18.53 -5.62 -8.27
N SER A 108 18.97 -6.05 -9.46
CA SER A 108 20.40 -6.20 -9.81
C SER A 108 21.20 -4.89 -9.63
N LYS A 109 20.53 -3.73 -9.74
CA LYS A 109 21.14 -2.40 -9.53
C LYS A 109 21.14 -1.97 -8.06
N LYS A 110 20.60 -2.80 -7.17
CA LYS A 110 20.47 -2.55 -5.72
C LYS A 110 19.79 -1.23 -5.37
N PRO A 111 18.57 -0.96 -5.88
CA PRO A 111 17.77 0.17 -5.42
C PRO A 111 17.46 -0.01 -3.93
N LYS A 112 16.92 1.01 -3.28
CA LYS A 112 16.38 0.83 -1.94
C LYS A 112 15.16 -0.11 -2.00
N VAL A 113 15.03 -1.00 -1.01
CA VAL A 113 13.92 -1.96 -0.93
C VAL A 113 13.30 -1.90 0.46
N ILE A 114 11.98 -1.92 0.53
CA ILE A 114 11.19 -2.10 1.74
C ILE A 114 10.23 -3.26 1.50
N GLU A 115 10.27 -4.26 2.37
CA GLU A 115 9.35 -5.37 2.39
C GLU A 115 8.43 -5.21 3.61
N ILE A 116 7.13 -5.06 3.36
CA ILE A 116 6.11 -4.85 4.39
C ILE A 116 5.19 -6.07 4.35
N ASP A 117 5.18 -6.84 5.43
CA ASP A 117 4.45 -8.10 5.46
C ASP A 117 4.02 -8.49 6.87
N HIS A 118 2.98 -9.31 6.98
CA HIS A 118 2.48 -9.89 8.22
C HIS A 118 2.46 -11.43 8.20
N HIS A 119 2.91 -12.05 7.12
CA HIS A 119 2.96 -13.50 7.01
C HIS A 119 4.14 -14.09 7.79
N PHE A 120 3.84 -15.08 8.63
CA PHE A 120 4.83 -15.86 9.38
C PHE A 120 4.53 -17.35 9.21
N GLY A 121 5.31 -18.03 8.42
CA GLY A 121 5.09 -19.45 8.20
C GLY A 121 6.24 -20.12 7.46
N ALA A 122 6.11 -21.43 7.24
CA ALA A 122 7.14 -22.21 6.56
C ALA A 122 7.34 -21.81 5.10
N ASP A 123 6.33 -21.17 4.50
CA ASP A 123 6.35 -20.73 3.09
C ASP A 123 6.74 -19.24 2.95
N SER A 124 7.01 -18.55 4.08
CA SER A 124 7.44 -17.15 4.06
C SER A 124 8.94 -17.07 3.85
N GLU A 125 9.36 -16.24 2.89
CA GLU A 125 10.75 -15.98 2.55
C GLU A 125 10.99 -14.47 2.35
N GLU A 126 12.19 -14.01 2.65
CA GLU A 126 12.60 -12.65 2.30
C GLU A 126 12.76 -12.53 0.79
N LEU A 127 12.20 -11.46 0.21
CA LEU A 127 12.26 -11.24 -1.24
C LEU A 127 13.64 -10.77 -1.69
N THR A 128 14.39 -10.11 -0.79
CA THR A 128 15.75 -9.65 -1.02
C THR A 128 16.63 -9.88 0.21
N ASP A 129 17.94 -10.03 0.01
CA ASP A 129 18.92 -10.21 1.08
C ASP A 129 19.41 -8.89 1.71
N TYR A 130 18.99 -7.73 1.17
CA TYR A 130 19.50 -6.42 1.57
C TYR A 130 18.43 -5.37 1.92
N GLY A 131 17.16 -5.66 1.63
CA GLY A 131 16.05 -4.73 1.87
C GLY A 131 15.73 -4.53 3.35
N ILE A 132 15.01 -3.47 3.65
CA ILE A 132 14.43 -3.23 4.97
C ILE A 132 13.22 -4.14 5.15
N LYS A 133 13.26 -5.00 6.16
CA LYS A 133 12.16 -5.91 6.50
C LYS A 133 11.28 -5.26 7.57
N LEU A 134 10.06 -4.96 7.24
CA LEU A 134 9.04 -4.47 8.16
C LEU A 134 7.96 -5.53 8.33
N PHE A 135 8.35 -6.63 8.99
CA PHE A 135 7.47 -7.75 9.30
C PHE A 135 6.89 -7.58 10.70
N ARG A 136 5.59 -7.67 10.83
CA ARG A 136 4.88 -7.53 12.10
C ARG A 136 3.71 -8.49 12.19
N ASN A 137 3.42 -8.93 13.40
CA ASN A 137 2.15 -9.58 13.71
C ASN A 137 1.03 -8.53 13.51
N ALA A 138 0.10 -8.82 12.63
CA ALA A 138 -1.05 -7.97 12.33
C ALA A 138 -2.19 -8.87 11.81
N ASN A 139 -3.43 -8.39 11.85
CA ASN A 139 -4.54 -9.10 11.20
C ASN A 139 -4.51 -8.94 9.69
N ALA A 140 -3.89 -7.86 9.21
CA ALA A 140 -3.75 -7.52 7.81
C ALA A 140 -2.53 -6.62 7.62
N ASN A 141 -1.91 -6.66 6.46
CA ASN A 141 -0.80 -5.78 6.11
C ASN A 141 -1.21 -4.30 6.10
N THR A 142 -2.47 -4.02 5.77
CA THR A 142 -3.04 -2.67 5.81
C THR A 142 -3.01 -2.03 7.19
N GLU A 143 -2.98 -2.78 8.31
CA GLU A 143 -2.73 -2.24 9.66
C GLU A 143 -1.30 -1.70 9.77
N ILE A 144 -0.32 -2.40 9.19
CA ILE A 144 1.08 -1.94 9.15
C ILE A 144 1.20 -0.67 8.30
N ILE A 145 0.52 -0.64 7.16
CA ILE A 145 0.44 0.56 6.31
C ILE A 145 -0.19 1.73 7.07
N GLY A 146 -1.27 1.49 7.82
CA GLY A 146 -1.87 2.50 8.69
C GLY A 146 -0.84 3.12 9.65
N THR A 147 -0.03 2.29 10.31
CA THR A 147 1.03 2.74 11.22
C THR A 147 2.13 3.54 10.48
N ILE A 148 2.47 3.15 9.26
CA ILE A 148 3.41 3.90 8.40
C ILE A 148 2.84 5.27 8.07
N LEU A 149 1.57 5.34 7.67
CA LEU A 149 0.90 6.59 7.33
C LEU A 149 0.80 7.56 8.52
N GLU A 150 0.47 7.05 9.72
CA GLU A 150 0.53 7.85 10.96
C GLU A 150 1.92 8.44 11.18
N THR A 151 2.94 7.58 11.11
CA THR A 151 4.32 8.00 11.37
C THR A 151 4.83 9.01 10.34
N LEU A 152 4.45 8.84 9.06
CA LEU A 152 4.79 9.79 8.00
C LEU A 152 4.11 11.13 8.21
N HIS A 153 2.82 11.12 8.60
CA HIS A 153 2.06 12.33 8.87
C HIS A 153 2.61 13.09 10.08
N ASP A 154 2.88 12.39 11.18
CA ASP A 154 3.44 13.00 12.40
C ASP A 154 4.80 13.66 12.17
N LYS A 155 5.63 13.08 11.29
CA LYS A 155 6.92 13.66 10.90
C LYS A 155 6.83 14.76 9.86
N ASN A 156 5.74 14.81 9.10
CA ASN A 156 5.51 15.79 8.05
C ASN A 156 4.23 16.59 8.35
N LEU A 157 4.25 17.40 9.40
CA LEU A 157 3.11 18.18 9.90
C LEU A 157 2.50 19.14 8.87
N GLN A 158 3.20 19.44 7.78
CA GLN A 158 2.69 20.28 6.68
C GLN A 158 2.06 19.47 5.55
N GLY A 159 2.19 18.15 5.59
CA GLY A 159 1.58 17.24 4.63
C GLY A 159 0.07 17.04 4.88
N PRO A 160 -0.66 16.52 3.87
CA PRO A 160 -2.06 16.18 4.05
C PRO A 160 -2.23 15.10 5.12
N ASN A 161 -3.35 15.15 5.85
CA ASN A 161 -3.70 14.06 6.77
C ASN A 161 -4.21 12.86 5.95
N PRO A 162 -3.52 11.70 5.97
CA PRO A 162 -3.94 10.53 5.21
C PRO A 162 -5.33 10.02 5.63
N PHE A 163 -5.69 10.18 6.91
CA PHE A 163 -6.97 9.73 7.44
C PHE A 163 -8.14 10.69 7.19
N SER A 164 -7.89 11.84 6.58
CA SER A 164 -8.94 12.69 5.99
C SER A 164 -9.25 12.34 4.52
N GLN A 165 -8.54 11.35 3.95
CA GLN A 165 -8.64 10.95 2.55
C GLN A 165 -9.50 9.69 2.40
N ARG A 166 -10.72 9.84 1.89
CA ARG A 166 -11.67 8.72 1.75
C ARG A 166 -11.07 7.49 1.04
N ASN A 167 -10.30 7.70 -0.02
CA ASN A 167 -9.77 6.60 -0.81
C ASN A 167 -8.64 5.83 -0.10
N ILE A 168 -7.86 6.50 0.73
CA ILE A 168 -6.86 5.87 1.61
C ILE A 168 -7.59 5.01 2.66
N ILE A 169 -8.60 5.58 3.32
CA ILE A 169 -9.41 4.84 4.30
C ILE A 169 -10.05 3.61 3.69
N LEU A 170 -10.61 3.73 2.47
CA LEU A 170 -11.20 2.58 1.77
C LEU A 170 -10.19 1.49 1.48
N GLY A 171 -8.97 1.85 1.06
CA GLY A 171 -7.89 0.88 0.85
C GLY A 171 -7.56 0.11 2.13
N LEU A 172 -7.37 0.83 3.24
CA LEU A 172 -7.05 0.22 4.54
C LEU A 172 -8.17 -0.70 5.04
N ILE A 173 -9.43 -0.24 5.01
CA ILE A 173 -10.58 -1.07 5.46
C ILE A 173 -10.74 -2.30 4.57
N THR A 174 -10.56 -2.17 3.25
CA THR A 174 -10.72 -3.29 2.32
C THR A 174 -9.72 -4.40 2.61
N GLY A 175 -8.47 -4.07 2.86
CA GLY A 175 -7.46 -5.06 3.25
C GLY A 175 -7.81 -5.75 4.57
N MET A 176 -8.10 -4.97 5.62
CA MET A 176 -8.49 -5.55 6.92
C MET A 176 -9.71 -6.47 6.81
N LEU A 177 -10.73 -6.09 6.04
CA LEU A 177 -11.92 -6.94 5.86
C LEU A 177 -11.62 -8.17 5.00
N GLY A 178 -10.71 -8.06 4.04
CA GLY A 178 -10.25 -9.19 3.21
C GLY A 178 -9.66 -10.29 4.09
N ASP A 179 -8.62 -9.98 4.81
CA ASP A 179 -7.85 -10.93 5.62
C ASP A 179 -8.60 -11.45 6.84
N THR A 180 -9.44 -10.63 7.44
CA THR A 180 -10.26 -11.06 8.57
C THR A 180 -11.58 -11.74 8.16
N VAL A 181 -11.77 -12.01 6.88
CA VAL A 181 -13.03 -12.59 6.35
C VAL A 181 -14.25 -11.78 6.80
N GLY A 182 -14.19 -10.47 6.64
CA GLY A 182 -15.25 -9.55 7.08
C GLY A 182 -15.37 -9.44 8.61
N GLY A 183 -14.27 -9.55 9.32
CA GLY A 183 -14.23 -9.49 10.79
C GLY A 183 -14.63 -10.77 11.50
N LYS A 184 -14.62 -11.91 10.81
CA LYS A 184 -14.95 -13.23 11.40
C LYS A 184 -13.72 -13.96 11.94
N VAL A 185 -12.53 -13.66 11.41
CA VAL A 185 -11.27 -14.27 11.81
C VAL A 185 -10.32 -13.17 12.22
N ILE A 186 -10.22 -12.90 13.51
CA ILE A 186 -9.37 -11.85 14.07
C ILE A 186 -8.37 -12.51 15.01
N HIS A 187 -7.08 -12.27 14.79
CA HIS A 187 -5.99 -12.80 15.61
C HIS A 187 -5.56 -11.81 16.70
N TYR A 188 -5.64 -10.51 16.41
CA TYR A 188 -5.22 -9.41 17.29
C TYR A 188 -6.39 -8.44 17.47
N GLN A 189 -7.28 -8.74 18.43
CA GLN A 189 -8.56 -8.02 18.58
C GLN A 189 -8.37 -6.53 18.88
N GLU A 190 -7.43 -6.19 19.77
CA GLU A 190 -7.20 -4.78 20.16
C GLU A 190 -6.75 -3.92 18.99
N ASP A 191 -5.85 -4.44 18.13
CA ASP A 191 -5.36 -3.72 16.95
C ASP A 191 -6.46 -3.57 15.90
N TYR A 192 -7.24 -4.64 15.68
CA TYR A 192 -8.38 -4.61 14.77
C TYR A 192 -9.41 -3.56 15.21
N ASP A 193 -9.81 -3.57 16.48
CA ASP A 193 -10.80 -2.63 17.02
C ASP A 193 -10.30 -1.18 16.90
N TYR A 194 -9.03 -0.93 17.25
CA TYR A 194 -8.41 0.38 17.12
C TYR A 194 -8.51 0.93 15.68
N TRP A 195 -8.09 0.13 14.70
CA TRP A 195 -8.10 0.58 13.30
C TRP A 195 -9.51 0.74 12.75
N MET A 196 -10.41 -0.22 13.02
CA MET A 196 -11.77 -0.17 12.52
C MET A 196 -12.57 0.99 13.12
N GLU A 197 -12.40 1.27 14.41
CA GLU A 197 -13.00 2.43 15.06
C GLU A 197 -12.47 3.73 14.46
N LYS A 198 -11.16 3.92 14.43
CA LYS A 198 -10.50 5.10 13.90
C LYS A 198 -10.92 5.41 12.45
N LEU A 199 -10.79 4.41 11.57
CA LEU A 199 -11.11 4.59 10.16
C LEU A 199 -12.62 4.79 9.93
N GLY A 200 -13.46 4.10 10.70
CA GLY A 200 -14.91 4.24 10.65
C GLY A 200 -15.38 5.63 11.09
N GLU A 201 -14.78 6.21 12.12
CA GLU A 201 -15.08 7.58 12.58
C GLU A 201 -14.68 8.62 11.53
N GLN A 202 -13.47 8.52 10.98
CA GLN A 202 -12.99 9.43 9.94
C GLN A 202 -13.88 9.35 8.68
N LEU A 203 -14.31 8.15 8.28
CA LEU A 203 -15.20 7.99 7.14
C LEU A 203 -16.56 8.65 7.38
N LYS A 204 -17.12 8.56 8.59
CA LYS A 204 -18.35 9.25 8.98
C LYS A 204 -18.20 10.77 8.92
N GLU A 205 -17.09 11.32 9.39
CA GLU A 205 -16.81 12.76 9.33
C GLU A 205 -16.75 13.26 7.90
N ILE A 206 -16.00 12.59 7.01
CA ILE A 206 -15.89 12.96 5.59
C ILE A 206 -17.29 12.95 4.93
N THR A 207 -18.12 11.97 5.26
CA THR A 207 -19.48 11.85 4.69
C THR A 207 -20.39 12.98 5.19
N ARG A 208 -20.28 13.40 6.44
CA ARG A 208 -21.06 14.53 7.01
C ARG A 208 -20.73 15.85 6.32
N TRP A 209 -19.44 16.13 6.07
CA TRP A 209 -19.00 17.36 5.41
C TRP A 209 -19.55 17.46 3.99
N ARG A 210 -19.51 16.39 3.20
CA ARG A 210 -20.05 16.36 1.83
C ARG A 210 -21.57 16.58 1.80
N GLY A 211 -22.31 15.99 2.73
CA GLY A 211 -23.76 16.19 2.85
C GLY A 211 -24.16 17.60 3.33
N ALA A 212 -23.26 18.37 3.93
CA ALA A 212 -23.48 19.76 4.30
C ALA A 212 -23.26 20.73 3.14
N ASP A 213 -22.33 20.40 2.23
CA ASP A 213 -22.08 21.21 1.02
C ASP A 213 -23.18 21.06 -0.03
N ASP A 214 -23.73 19.85 -0.20
CA ASP A 214 -24.88 19.60 -1.10
C ASP A 214 -26.18 20.32 -0.68
N LYS A 215 -26.28 20.76 0.58
CA LYS A 215 -27.44 21.51 1.07
C LYS A 215 -27.31 23.04 0.94
N ARG A 216 -26.19 23.55 0.43
CA ARG A 216 -25.91 24.98 0.23
C ARG A 216 -25.88 25.40 -1.25
N GLY A 217 -26.22 24.48 -2.17
CA GLY A 217 -26.34 24.74 -3.61
C GLY A 217 -27.76 24.99 -4.05
#